data_443d935fa1b273c3a62aaeaa2c983ecb
#
_entry.id   443d935fa1b273c3a62aaeaa2c983ecb
#
_cell.length_a   1.000
_cell.length_b   1.000
_cell.length_c   1.000
_cell.angle_alpha   90.00
_cell.angle_beta   90.00
_cell.angle_gamma   90.00
#
_symmetry.space_group_name_H-M   'P 1'
#
loop_
_entity.id
_entity.type
_entity.pdbx_description
1 polymer ?
#
loop_
_entity_poly.entity_id
_entity_poly.type
_entity_poly.pdbx_seq_one_letter_code
_entity_poly.pdbx_strand_id
1 'polypeptide(L)'
;MACMSSSKPQQDEWSGKIGVILAVAGSAVGLGNFLRFPGLAAQYGGGAFMVAYGIMLVLVGLPVAWAEWSIGRRGGQLGAHCAPGVFWYLTKGSRLWKFLGVLAVLGPSSVAFYYMVVEAWCCGYFWKMLTQPEVFSTAEGTAHTFFSFTGMYGDGSALLSDNGLLWIVIGVILLNLGIIYRGISKGIEMFSRWFMPLLLLISLVLLVRILCIGTPDPSQPDRSIEQGLGYMWNPSKVLVEEQDPHSGEWKTVSMVSASHEGAMDEAVRQVEMSAGARRLTKVTLWDGLKNIELWVAAAGQVFLSLSVGTGLILTYASYVRKKEDIALSGLSAAASNEVCEVGIAGMMTVPAAVAFLGVAGAAGQGTFALGFMVLPQAFAKMGSSVIFGSLFFLLLTVAAVTSSISMMQVGLSFIEEFMGLKRKMAVVVQGFFTATGTLIVAWYSGNLLAMDTYDFFLGTLCFFVSAMVMMILFSWKLGVDKGLTDLEDGSVIRIPRIYRFIMKFVTPTLLLTIFLTWLAQNIWVKQAAPIQALGRGEHGAVIPVGFLVAYTLFLLFITMASGRHKVYHGPQ
;
A
#
# COMPACT_ATOMS: atom_id res chain seq x y z
N MET A 1 -44.07 34.36 -17.04
CA MET A 1 -43.05 34.15 -16.00
C MET A 1 -42.93 32.64 -15.78
N ALA A 2 -42.02 32.01 -16.46
CA ALA A 2 -41.72 30.58 -16.29
C ALA A 2 -40.66 30.45 -15.22
N CYS A 3 -40.99 29.81 -14.10
CA CYS A 3 -40.03 29.39 -13.09
C CYS A 3 -39.04 28.38 -13.73
N MET A 4 -37.85 28.84 -14.07
CA MET A 4 -36.72 27.95 -14.30
C MET A 4 -36.39 27.28 -12.94
N SER A 5 -36.79 26.04 -12.78
CA SER A 5 -36.31 25.18 -11.71
C SER A 5 -34.78 24.99 -11.96
N SER A 6 -33.96 25.62 -11.14
CA SER A 6 -32.55 25.33 -11.09
C SER A 6 -32.40 23.89 -10.59
N SER A 7 -32.31 22.93 -11.51
CA SER A 7 -31.87 21.59 -11.17
C SER A 7 -30.49 21.73 -10.52
N LYS A 8 -30.38 21.44 -9.21
CA LYS A 8 -29.09 21.24 -8.56
C LYS A 8 -28.31 20.22 -9.41
N PRO A 9 -27.05 20.46 -9.72
CA PRO A 9 -26.24 19.46 -10.40
C PRO A 9 -26.36 18.16 -9.60
N GLN A 10 -26.74 17.08 -10.30
CA GLN A 10 -26.88 15.75 -9.72
C GLN A 10 -25.52 15.39 -9.12
N GLN A 11 -25.42 15.40 -7.79
CA GLN A 11 -24.20 15.00 -7.08
C GLN A 11 -23.94 13.54 -7.41
N ASP A 12 -22.69 13.22 -7.80
CA ASP A 12 -22.25 11.83 -7.91
C ASP A 12 -22.40 11.16 -6.54
N GLU A 13 -23.24 10.14 -6.46
CA GLU A 13 -23.46 9.32 -5.25
C GLU A 13 -23.17 7.87 -5.58
N TRP A 14 -22.79 7.11 -4.57
CA TRP A 14 -22.69 5.65 -4.70
C TRP A 14 -24.05 5.03 -4.99
N SER A 15 -24.08 4.02 -5.84
CA SER A 15 -25.34 3.33 -6.19
C SER A 15 -25.91 2.49 -5.04
N GLY A 16 -25.07 2.09 -4.06
CA GLY A 16 -25.48 1.33 -2.88
C GLY A 16 -24.31 0.87 -2.02
N LYS A 17 -24.61 0.24 -0.87
CA LYS A 17 -23.63 -0.23 0.12
C LYS A 17 -22.53 -1.12 -0.47
N ILE A 18 -22.91 -2.10 -1.30
CA ILE A 18 -21.97 -3.04 -1.91
C ILE A 18 -20.97 -2.31 -2.81
N GLY A 19 -21.45 -1.29 -3.56
CA GLY A 19 -20.57 -0.48 -4.41
C GLY A 19 -19.50 0.25 -3.61
N VAL A 20 -19.87 0.86 -2.48
CA VAL A 20 -18.92 1.53 -1.58
C VAL A 20 -17.90 0.54 -1.00
N ILE A 21 -18.38 -0.59 -0.46
CA ILE A 21 -17.51 -1.62 0.15
C ILE A 21 -16.51 -2.14 -0.89
N LEU A 22 -16.97 -2.48 -2.10
CA LEU A 22 -16.10 -2.98 -3.16
C LEU A 22 -15.10 -1.92 -3.65
N ALA A 23 -15.50 -0.64 -3.70
CA ALA A 23 -14.58 0.43 -4.08
C ALA A 23 -13.52 0.69 -3.01
N VAL A 24 -13.90 0.72 -1.72
CA VAL A 24 -12.95 0.90 -0.62
C VAL A 24 -12.06 -0.34 -0.46
N ALA A 25 -12.63 -1.55 -0.54
CA ALA A 25 -11.85 -2.78 -0.53
C ALA A 25 -10.90 -2.84 -1.75
N GLY A 26 -11.37 -2.43 -2.94
CA GLY A 26 -10.54 -2.38 -4.14
C GLY A 26 -9.42 -1.36 -4.07
N SER A 27 -9.62 -0.27 -3.32
CA SER A 27 -8.56 0.68 -3.03
C SER A 27 -7.55 0.14 -2.01
N ALA A 28 -8.03 -0.62 -1.03
CA ALA A 28 -7.19 -1.22 0.00
C ALA A 28 -6.41 -2.43 -0.53
N VAL A 29 -7.07 -3.32 -1.31
CA VAL A 29 -6.41 -4.48 -1.93
C VAL A 29 -5.61 -4.04 -3.16
N GLY A 30 -4.35 -3.71 -2.94
CA GLY A 30 -3.44 -3.19 -3.96
C GLY A 30 -2.14 -3.99 -4.06
N LEU A 31 -1.16 -3.40 -4.72
CA LEU A 31 0.19 -3.99 -4.85
C LEU A 31 0.84 -4.25 -3.49
N GLY A 32 0.53 -3.42 -2.49
CA GLY A 32 1.05 -3.57 -1.13
C GLY A 32 0.76 -4.92 -0.51
N ASN A 33 -0.43 -5.47 -0.75
CA ASN A 33 -0.85 -6.77 -0.23
C ASN A 33 -0.04 -7.94 -0.83
N PHE A 34 0.18 -7.90 -2.15
CA PHE A 34 0.80 -9.00 -2.89
C PHE A 34 2.33 -8.91 -2.95
N LEU A 35 2.89 -7.72 -2.79
CA LEU A 35 4.33 -7.49 -2.90
C LEU A 35 4.96 -7.08 -1.56
N ARG A 36 4.45 -6.00 -0.94
CA ARG A 36 5.09 -5.40 0.24
C ARG A 36 4.88 -6.20 1.50
N PHE A 37 3.64 -6.61 1.79
CA PHE A 37 3.32 -7.40 2.98
C PHE A 37 4.13 -8.70 3.06
N PRO A 38 4.16 -9.55 2.02
CA PRO A 38 4.95 -10.77 2.06
C PRO A 38 6.46 -10.50 2.19
N GLY A 39 6.96 -9.44 1.55
CA GLY A 39 8.36 -9.02 1.67
C GLY A 39 8.72 -8.65 3.11
N LEU A 40 7.89 -7.82 3.77
CA LEU A 40 8.09 -7.46 5.17
C LEU A 40 7.93 -8.67 6.11
N ALA A 41 6.94 -9.52 5.88
CA ALA A 41 6.76 -10.74 6.65
C ALA A 41 8.00 -11.64 6.56
N ALA A 42 8.57 -11.81 5.36
CA ALA A 42 9.79 -12.57 5.17
C ALA A 42 11.00 -11.90 5.85
N GLN A 43 11.16 -10.60 5.69
CA GLN A 43 12.29 -9.82 6.24
C GLN A 43 12.30 -9.80 7.78
N TYR A 44 11.14 -9.64 8.41
CA TYR A 44 11.03 -9.49 9.87
C TYR A 44 10.68 -10.81 10.59
N GLY A 45 10.99 -11.94 9.99
CA GLY A 45 10.92 -13.23 10.66
C GLY A 45 9.51 -13.81 10.78
N GLY A 46 8.62 -13.57 9.82
CA GLY A 46 7.33 -14.23 9.70
C GLY A 46 6.43 -14.07 10.91
N GLY A 47 6.32 -15.10 11.75
CA GLY A 47 5.34 -15.14 12.84
C GLY A 47 5.40 -13.99 13.86
N ALA A 48 6.58 -13.46 14.15
CA ALA A 48 6.71 -12.27 15.02
C ALA A 48 6.12 -11.02 14.35
N PHE A 49 6.35 -10.87 13.03
CA PHE A 49 5.75 -9.80 12.24
C PHE A 49 4.23 -9.91 12.20
N MET A 50 3.68 -11.12 12.04
CA MET A 50 2.23 -11.36 12.03
C MET A 50 1.55 -10.90 13.32
N VAL A 51 2.19 -11.16 14.48
CA VAL A 51 1.67 -10.71 15.78
C VAL A 51 1.68 -9.19 15.89
N ALA A 52 2.80 -8.54 15.56
CA ALA A 52 2.89 -7.08 15.60
C ALA A 52 1.93 -6.41 14.60
N TYR A 53 1.80 -6.97 13.40
CA TYR A 53 0.85 -6.50 12.38
C TYR A 53 -0.60 -6.56 12.90
N GLY A 54 -1.03 -7.69 13.47
CA GLY A 54 -2.37 -7.82 14.05
C GLY A 54 -2.63 -6.84 15.19
N ILE A 55 -1.65 -6.58 16.05
CA ILE A 55 -1.75 -5.57 17.11
C ILE A 55 -1.90 -4.17 16.51
N MET A 56 -1.09 -3.81 15.49
CA MET A 56 -1.18 -2.52 14.81
C MET A 56 -2.50 -2.35 14.06
N LEU A 57 -3.02 -3.40 13.44
CA LEU A 57 -4.33 -3.39 12.80
C LEU A 57 -5.44 -2.99 13.79
N VAL A 58 -5.47 -3.62 14.97
CA VAL A 58 -6.52 -3.40 15.98
C VAL A 58 -6.37 -2.06 16.69
N LEU A 59 -5.15 -1.64 17.01
CA LEU A 59 -4.90 -0.44 17.83
C LEU A 59 -4.73 0.84 16.99
N VAL A 60 -4.40 0.72 15.71
CA VAL A 60 -4.13 1.87 14.82
C VAL A 60 -4.99 1.81 13.57
N GLY A 61 -4.95 0.72 12.80
CA GLY A 61 -5.63 0.62 11.52
C GLY A 61 -7.15 0.84 11.60
N LEU A 62 -7.84 0.02 12.38
CA LEU A 62 -9.30 0.14 12.54
C LEU A 62 -9.73 1.49 13.18
N PRO A 63 -9.08 1.99 14.25
CA PRO A 63 -9.40 3.30 14.79
C PRO A 63 -9.27 4.45 13.79
N VAL A 64 -8.18 4.49 13.00
CA VAL A 64 -7.98 5.53 11.99
C VAL A 64 -9.00 5.40 10.86
N ALA A 65 -9.27 4.17 10.38
CA ALA A 65 -10.29 3.92 9.38
C ALA A 65 -11.67 4.44 9.81
N TRP A 66 -12.14 4.08 10.99
CA TRP A 66 -13.43 4.55 11.51
C TRP A 66 -13.45 6.07 11.70
N ALA A 67 -12.35 6.68 12.15
CA ALA A 67 -12.27 8.14 12.23
C ALA A 67 -12.44 8.79 10.86
N GLU A 68 -11.78 8.29 9.82
CA GLU A 68 -11.92 8.79 8.44
C GLU A 68 -13.35 8.60 7.89
N TRP A 69 -13.97 7.45 8.13
CA TRP A 69 -15.37 7.21 7.74
C TRP A 69 -16.33 8.23 8.37
N SER A 70 -16.19 8.49 9.68
CA SER A 70 -17.04 9.46 10.39
C SER A 70 -16.78 10.89 9.89
N ILE A 71 -15.52 11.32 9.83
CA ILE A 71 -15.12 12.64 9.36
C ILE A 71 -15.63 12.88 7.93
N GLY A 72 -15.40 11.92 7.05
CA GLY A 72 -15.80 11.99 5.63
C GLY A 72 -17.31 12.11 5.46
N ARG A 73 -18.10 11.21 6.07
CA ARG A 73 -19.58 11.26 6.00
C ARG A 73 -20.13 12.60 6.50
N ARG A 74 -19.63 13.09 7.63
CA ARG A 74 -20.04 14.41 8.15
C ARG A 74 -19.69 15.53 7.22
N GLY A 75 -18.47 15.51 6.65
CA GLY A 75 -18.03 16.50 5.67
C GLY A 75 -18.93 16.53 4.44
N GLY A 76 -19.26 15.35 3.91
CA GLY A 76 -20.16 15.21 2.76
C GLY A 76 -21.56 15.76 3.00
N GLN A 77 -22.11 15.56 4.20
CA GLN A 77 -23.39 16.16 4.61
C GLN A 77 -23.34 17.69 4.64
N LEU A 78 -22.17 18.29 4.82
CA LEU A 78 -21.94 19.73 4.78
C LEU A 78 -21.54 20.22 3.38
N GLY A 79 -21.50 19.33 2.39
CA GLY A 79 -21.19 19.66 0.99
C GLY A 79 -19.69 19.76 0.69
N ALA A 80 -18.83 19.14 1.52
CA ALA A 80 -17.39 19.04 1.29
C ALA A 80 -16.98 17.59 0.99
N HIS A 81 -16.19 17.40 -0.05
CA HIS A 81 -15.78 16.08 -0.55
C HIS A 81 -14.25 15.86 -0.54
N CYS A 82 -13.49 16.85 -0.09
CA CYS A 82 -12.04 16.73 0.10
C CYS A 82 -11.62 17.17 1.52
N ALA A 83 -10.53 16.63 2.02
CA ALA A 83 -10.12 16.84 3.40
C ALA A 83 -9.97 18.31 3.83
N PRO A 84 -9.37 19.23 3.04
CA PRO A 84 -9.30 20.65 3.41
C PRO A 84 -10.69 21.29 3.60
N GLY A 85 -11.65 20.98 2.75
CA GLY A 85 -13.03 21.46 2.85
C GLY A 85 -13.74 20.86 4.06
N VAL A 86 -13.63 19.54 4.22
CA VAL A 86 -14.21 18.82 5.36
C VAL A 86 -13.68 19.36 6.69
N PHE A 87 -12.37 19.53 6.82
CA PHE A 87 -11.75 20.07 8.05
C PHE A 87 -12.18 21.50 8.33
N TRP A 88 -12.28 22.33 7.28
CA TRP A 88 -12.78 23.69 7.38
C TRP A 88 -14.20 23.76 7.98
N TYR A 89 -15.13 22.98 7.42
CA TYR A 89 -16.52 22.97 7.88
C TYR A 89 -16.66 22.40 9.28
N LEU A 90 -16.02 21.28 9.57
CA LEU A 90 -16.10 20.62 10.87
C LEU A 90 -15.49 21.45 12.01
N THR A 91 -14.54 22.32 11.70
CA THR A 91 -13.87 23.20 12.69
C THR A 91 -14.40 24.62 12.70
N LYS A 92 -15.56 24.88 12.06
CA LYS A 92 -16.22 26.18 12.01
C LYS A 92 -15.33 27.29 11.43
N GLY A 93 -14.63 27.00 10.34
CA GLY A 93 -13.83 27.98 9.59
C GLY A 93 -12.41 28.17 10.10
N SER A 94 -11.81 27.21 10.79
CA SER A 94 -10.42 27.29 11.21
C SER A 94 -9.45 27.15 10.03
N ARG A 95 -8.67 28.19 9.76
CA ARG A 95 -7.65 28.19 8.70
C ARG A 95 -6.59 27.12 8.92
N LEU A 96 -6.13 26.93 10.16
CA LEU A 96 -5.14 25.92 10.49
C LEU A 96 -5.57 24.52 10.03
N TRP A 97 -6.78 24.12 10.40
CA TRP A 97 -7.31 22.80 10.03
C TRP A 97 -7.51 22.66 8.51
N LYS A 98 -7.93 23.73 7.84
CA LYS A 98 -8.04 23.75 6.38
C LYS A 98 -6.70 23.41 5.71
N PHE A 99 -5.61 24.02 6.14
CA PHE A 99 -4.27 23.75 5.61
C PHE A 99 -3.73 22.38 6.01
N LEU A 100 -3.98 21.92 7.23
CA LEU A 100 -3.62 20.58 7.66
C LEU A 100 -4.32 19.48 6.81
N GLY A 101 -5.53 19.75 6.33
CA GLY A 101 -6.23 18.86 5.41
C GLY A 101 -5.54 18.68 4.05
N VAL A 102 -4.64 19.59 3.64
CA VAL A 102 -3.88 19.46 2.39
C VAL A 102 -2.97 18.22 2.42
N LEU A 103 -2.48 17.80 3.59
CA LEU A 103 -1.66 16.59 3.71
C LEU A 103 -2.41 15.34 3.21
N ALA A 104 -3.70 15.25 3.52
CA ALA A 104 -4.55 14.16 3.09
C ALA A 104 -4.89 14.18 1.58
N VAL A 105 -4.59 15.27 0.88
CA VAL A 105 -4.69 15.36 -0.58
C VAL A 105 -3.32 15.11 -1.21
N LEU A 106 -2.28 15.72 -0.65
CA LEU A 106 -0.91 15.61 -1.14
C LEU A 106 -0.44 14.16 -1.20
N GLY A 107 -0.61 13.42 -0.10
CA GLY A 107 -0.15 12.05 0.02
C GLY A 107 -0.63 11.16 -1.14
N PRO A 108 -1.93 10.84 -1.24
CA PRO A 108 -2.41 9.88 -2.25
C PRO A 108 -2.23 10.40 -3.68
N SER A 109 -2.47 11.70 -3.95
CA SER A 109 -2.31 12.24 -5.31
C SER A 109 -0.87 12.15 -5.81
N SER A 110 0.12 12.25 -4.91
CA SER A 110 1.53 12.16 -5.30
C SER A 110 2.05 10.72 -5.28
N VAL A 111 1.51 9.84 -4.42
CA VAL A 111 1.80 8.39 -4.47
C VAL A 111 1.40 7.82 -5.83
N ALA A 112 0.30 8.30 -6.42
CA ALA A 112 -0.11 7.92 -7.77
C ALA A 112 1.00 8.13 -8.82
N PHE A 113 1.96 9.04 -8.62
CA PHE A 113 3.04 9.29 -9.58
C PHE A 113 3.94 8.07 -9.76
N TYR A 114 4.42 7.47 -8.68
CA TYR A 114 5.25 6.27 -8.78
C TYR A 114 4.42 4.99 -8.92
N TYR A 115 3.21 4.99 -8.41
CA TYR A 115 2.33 3.82 -8.45
C TYR A 115 1.96 3.43 -9.89
N MET A 116 1.75 4.41 -10.78
CA MET A 116 1.53 4.17 -12.21
C MET A 116 2.73 3.59 -12.94
N VAL A 117 3.96 3.84 -12.48
CA VAL A 117 5.15 3.20 -13.03
C VAL A 117 5.15 1.70 -12.69
N VAL A 118 4.84 1.36 -11.44
CA VAL A 118 4.73 -0.05 -11.02
C VAL A 118 3.55 -0.75 -11.71
N GLU A 119 2.43 -0.04 -11.89
CA GLU A 119 1.29 -0.52 -12.68
C GLU A 119 1.70 -0.84 -14.13
N ALA A 120 2.51 0.03 -14.75
CA ALA A 120 3.06 -0.21 -16.08
C ALA A 120 4.00 -1.43 -16.11
N TRP A 121 4.81 -1.64 -15.07
CA TRP A 121 5.62 -2.86 -14.97
C TRP A 121 4.75 -4.11 -14.88
N CYS A 122 3.66 -4.10 -14.11
CA CYS A 122 2.71 -5.21 -14.04
C CYS A 122 2.12 -5.54 -15.41
N CYS A 123 1.69 -4.52 -16.17
CA CYS A 123 1.19 -4.68 -17.54
C CYS A 123 2.25 -5.24 -18.49
N GLY A 124 3.48 -4.74 -18.41
CA GLY A 124 4.60 -5.20 -19.23
C GLY A 124 4.98 -6.64 -18.94
N TYR A 125 5.01 -7.03 -17.65
CA TYR A 125 5.26 -8.41 -17.25
C TYR A 125 4.13 -9.35 -17.65
N PHE A 126 2.86 -8.92 -17.55
CA PHE A 126 1.72 -9.66 -18.06
C PHE A 126 1.91 -9.99 -19.54
N TRP A 127 2.26 -8.99 -20.35
CA TRP A 127 2.52 -9.16 -21.77
C TRP A 127 3.69 -10.10 -22.05
N LYS A 128 4.82 -9.92 -21.35
CA LYS A 128 6.00 -10.78 -21.51
C LYS A 128 5.74 -12.23 -21.08
N MET A 129 4.97 -12.45 -20.00
CA MET A 129 4.58 -13.81 -19.60
C MET A 129 3.74 -14.53 -20.65
N LEU A 130 2.90 -13.80 -21.39
CA LEU A 130 2.11 -14.36 -22.49
C LEU A 130 2.95 -14.66 -23.72
N THR A 131 3.93 -13.81 -24.05
CA THR A 131 4.63 -13.83 -25.34
C THR A 131 6.02 -14.45 -25.29
N GLN A 132 6.69 -14.38 -24.15
CA GLN A 132 8.09 -14.79 -23.95
C GLN A 132 8.31 -15.43 -22.58
N PRO A 133 7.53 -16.46 -22.19
CA PRO A 133 7.58 -17.06 -20.85
C PRO A 133 8.94 -17.70 -20.53
N GLU A 134 9.68 -18.14 -21.54
CA GLU A 134 11.00 -18.77 -21.43
C GLU A 134 12.05 -17.85 -20.80
N VAL A 135 11.92 -16.54 -20.94
CA VAL A 135 12.83 -15.55 -20.35
C VAL A 135 12.87 -15.65 -18.82
N PHE A 136 11.74 -16.04 -18.22
CA PHE A 136 11.62 -16.17 -16.75
C PHE A 136 12.10 -17.52 -16.22
N SER A 137 12.53 -18.45 -17.07
CA SER A 137 13.04 -19.78 -16.65
C SER A 137 14.41 -19.71 -15.99
N THR A 138 15.17 -18.64 -16.22
CA THR A 138 16.51 -18.41 -15.66
C THR A 138 16.54 -17.17 -14.78
N ALA A 139 17.45 -17.19 -13.77
CA ALA A 139 17.66 -16.03 -12.90
C ALA A 139 18.19 -14.81 -13.69
N GLU A 140 19.08 -15.07 -14.66
CA GLU A 140 19.67 -14.03 -15.52
C GLU A 140 18.60 -13.37 -16.42
N GLY A 141 17.77 -14.16 -17.08
CA GLY A 141 16.69 -13.64 -17.96
C GLY A 141 15.66 -12.84 -17.15
N THR A 142 15.32 -13.30 -15.94
CA THR A 142 14.40 -12.57 -15.05
C THR A 142 15.01 -11.25 -14.57
N ALA A 143 16.30 -11.27 -14.15
CA ALA A 143 17.00 -10.06 -13.74
C ALA A 143 17.15 -9.07 -14.90
N HIS A 144 17.52 -9.54 -16.09
CA HIS A 144 17.58 -8.72 -17.29
C HIS A 144 16.22 -8.07 -17.61
N THR A 145 15.13 -8.83 -17.50
CA THR A 145 13.78 -8.29 -17.69
C THR A 145 13.48 -7.21 -16.64
N PHE A 146 13.78 -7.46 -15.36
CA PHE A 146 13.56 -6.47 -14.30
C PHE A 146 14.35 -5.18 -14.58
N PHE A 147 15.62 -5.28 -14.87
CA PHE A 147 16.45 -4.10 -15.18
C PHE A 147 16.06 -3.40 -16.49
N SER A 148 15.50 -4.10 -17.46
CA SER A 148 14.98 -3.46 -18.67
C SER A 148 13.76 -2.58 -18.41
N PHE A 149 12.99 -2.88 -17.36
CA PHE A 149 11.84 -2.06 -16.94
C PHE A 149 12.20 -0.99 -15.93
N THR A 150 13.14 -1.26 -15.00
CA THR A 150 13.53 -0.31 -13.96
C THR A 150 14.69 0.58 -14.39
N GLY A 151 15.53 0.14 -15.31
CA GLY A 151 16.81 0.75 -15.64
C GLY A 151 17.90 0.43 -14.61
N MET A 152 19.16 0.31 -15.04
CA MET A 152 20.31 0.19 -14.13
C MET A 152 20.78 1.55 -13.64
N TYR A 153 20.63 2.57 -14.48
CA TYR A 153 21.10 3.94 -14.23
C TYR A 153 19.92 4.89 -14.36
N GLY A 154 19.82 5.89 -13.55
CA GLY A 154 18.74 6.88 -13.58
C GLY A 154 18.87 7.89 -14.72
N ASP A 155 19.07 7.40 -15.94
CA ASP A 155 19.33 8.17 -17.16
C ASP A 155 18.17 8.15 -18.20
N GLY A 156 17.03 7.56 -17.81
CA GLY A 156 15.87 7.39 -18.69
C GLY A 156 15.98 6.23 -19.69
N SER A 157 17.07 5.46 -19.66
CA SER A 157 17.29 4.36 -20.62
C SER A 157 16.18 3.31 -20.61
N ALA A 158 15.60 2.99 -19.44
CA ALA A 158 14.49 2.06 -19.33
C ALA A 158 13.23 2.57 -20.07
N LEU A 159 12.92 3.86 -19.93
CA LEU A 159 11.74 4.47 -20.54
C LEU A 159 11.87 4.56 -22.08
N LEU A 160 13.07 4.83 -22.57
CA LEU A 160 13.35 5.00 -23.99
C LEU A 160 13.82 3.72 -24.70
N SER A 161 13.92 2.60 -23.97
CA SER A 161 14.35 1.33 -24.53
C SER A 161 13.27 0.69 -25.42
N ASP A 162 13.68 -0.28 -26.23
CA ASP A 162 12.79 -1.02 -27.14
C ASP A 162 11.79 -1.97 -26.43
N ASN A 163 11.79 -1.98 -25.10
CA ASN A 163 10.85 -2.79 -24.30
C ASN A 163 9.40 -2.26 -24.31
N GLY A 164 9.14 -1.11 -24.94
CA GLY A 164 7.83 -0.51 -25.05
C GLY A 164 7.29 0.15 -23.78
N LEU A 165 8.12 0.30 -22.73
CA LEU A 165 7.69 0.84 -21.42
C LEU A 165 7.02 2.21 -21.54
N LEU A 166 7.53 3.10 -22.38
CA LEU A 166 6.93 4.43 -22.60
C LEU A 166 5.46 4.32 -23.03
N TRP A 167 5.17 3.45 -23.98
CA TRP A 167 3.80 3.26 -24.50
C TRP A 167 2.89 2.60 -23.47
N ILE A 168 3.42 1.69 -22.65
CA ILE A 168 2.69 1.06 -21.56
C ILE A 168 2.35 2.12 -20.50
N VAL A 169 3.31 2.97 -20.11
CA VAL A 169 3.09 4.08 -19.15
C VAL A 169 2.01 5.05 -19.66
N ILE A 170 2.09 5.45 -20.93
CA ILE A 170 1.06 6.30 -21.55
C ILE A 170 -0.31 5.60 -21.52
N GLY A 171 -0.37 4.33 -21.89
CA GLY A 171 -1.59 3.52 -21.86
C GLY A 171 -2.21 3.45 -20.47
N VAL A 172 -1.40 3.21 -19.45
CA VAL A 172 -1.81 3.17 -18.03
C VAL A 172 -2.38 4.53 -17.58
N ILE A 173 -1.68 5.62 -17.88
CA ILE A 173 -2.16 6.97 -17.55
C ILE A 173 -3.52 7.23 -18.21
N LEU A 174 -3.65 6.94 -19.51
CA LEU A 174 -4.90 7.15 -20.25
C LEU A 174 -6.05 6.26 -19.74
N LEU A 175 -5.76 5.02 -19.36
CA LEU A 175 -6.74 4.10 -18.74
C LEU A 175 -7.28 4.69 -17.44
N ASN A 176 -6.40 5.09 -16.53
CA ASN A 176 -6.76 5.68 -15.25
C ASN A 176 -7.57 6.97 -15.42
N LEU A 177 -7.10 7.89 -16.27
CA LEU A 177 -7.83 9.12 -16.59
C LEU A 177 -9.21 8.85 -17.20
N GLY A 178 -9.32 7.85 -18.08
CA GLY A 178 -10.58 7.44 -18.69
C GLY A 178 -11.60 6.90 -17.68
N ILE A 179 -11.13 6.15 -16.67
CA ILE A 179 -12.00 5.62 -15.61
C ILE A 179 -12.48 6.76 -14.70
N ILE A 180 -11.58 7.60 -14.19
CA ILE A 180 -11.95 8.70 -13.28
C ILE A 180 -12.80 9.77 -13.99
N TYR A 181 -12.63 9.96 -15.31
CA TYR A 181 -13.46 10.87 -16.09
C TYR A 181 -14.94 10.49 -16.05
N ARG A 182 -15.27 9.20 -15.99
CA ARG A 182 -16.65 8.68 -15.95
C ARG A 182 -17.37 8.92 -14.61
N GLY A 183 -16.69 9.41 -13.57
CA GLY A 183 -17.26 9.67 -12.27
C GLY A 183 -17.12 8.52 -11.29
N ILE A 184 -17.69 8.70 -10.10
CA ILE A 184 -17.60 7.73 -9.01
C ILE A 184 -18.44 6.50 -9.35
N SER A 185 -19.73 6.66 -9.63
CA SER A 185 -20.65 5.53 -9.83
C SER A 185 -20.38 4.79 -11.15
N LYS A 186 -20.27 5.51 -12.28
CA LYS A 186 -20.09 4.93 -13.62
C LYS A 186 -18.63 4.59 -13.96
N GLY A 187 -17.67 5.10 -13.21
CA GLY A 187 -16.25 4.82 -13.38
C GLY A 187 -15.73 3.90 -12.30
N ILE A 188 -15.43 4.44 -11.13
CA ILE A 188 -14.75 3.74 -10.04
C ILE A 188 -15.58 2.56 -9.51
N GLU A 189 -16.86 2.81 -9.17
CA GLU A 189 -17.74 1.77 -8.63
C GLU A 189 -17.97 0.64 -9.63
N MET A 190 -18.25 0.98 -10.91
CA MET A 190 -18.48 -0.01 -11.95
C MET A 190 -17.22 -0.86 -12.18
N PHE A 191 -16.04 -0.24 -12.21
CA PHE A 191 -14.77 -0.96 -12.36
C PHE A 191 -14.55 -1.90 -11.17
N SER A 192 -14.65 -1.40 -9.94
CA SER A 192 -14.45 -2.21 -8.73
C SER A 192 -15.46 -3.36 -8.62
N ARG A 193 -16.71 -3.14 -9.03
CA ARG A 193 -17.78 -4.17 -9.00
C ARG A 193 -17.44 -5.41 -9.84
N TRP A 194 -16.78 -5.22 -10.99
CA TRP A 194 -16.39 -6.32 -11.86
C TRP A 194 -15.01 -6.89 -11.52
N PHE A 195 -14.06 -6.02 -11.26
CA PHE A 195 -12.67 -6.43 -11.15
C PHE A 195 -12.29 -6.92 -9.76
N MET A 196 -12.98 -6.51 -8.67
CA MET A 196 -12.70 -7.05 -7.34
C MET A 196 -13.07 -8.54 -7.20
N PRO A 197 -14.26 -9.02 -7.63
CA PRO A 197 -14.52 -10.46 -7.61
C PRO A 197 -13.57 -11.25 -8.52
N LEU A 198 -13.19 -10.69 -9.69
CA LEU A 198 -12.21 -11.32 -10.57
C LEU A 198 -10.84 -11.45 -9.89
N LEU A 199 -10.38 -10.38 -9.22
CA LEU A 199 -9.13 -10.37 -8.46
C LEU A 199 -9.14 -11.46 -7.39
N LEU A 200 -10.21 -11.55 -6.60
CA LEU A 200 -10.36 -12.59 -5.58
C LEU A 200 -10.35 -13.99 -6.16
N LEU A 201 -11.02 -14.22 -7.29
CA LEU A 201 -11.04 -15.51 -7.96
C LEU A 201 -9.63 -15.90 -8.44
N ILE A 202 -8.94 -14.99 -9.13
CA ILE A 202 -7.58 -15.24 -9.63
C ILE A 202 -6.63 -15.52 -8.45
N SER A 203 -6.71 -14.71 -7.40
CA SER A 203 -5.84 -14.86 -6.23
C SER A 203 -6.07 -16.20 -5.51
N LEU A 204 -7.31 -16.66 -5.42
CA LEU A 204 -7.64 -17.96 -4.84
C LEU A 204 -7.10 -19.13 -5.71
N VAL A 205 -7.24 -19.03 -7.03
CA VAL A 205 -6.69 -20.03 -7.96
C VAL A 205 -5.18 -20.13 -7.82
N LEU A 206 -4.49 -18.99 -7.75
CA LEU A 206 -3.04 -18.94 -7.56
C LEU A 206 -2.61 -19.48 -6.20
N LEU A 207 -3.33 -19.12 -5.13
CA LEU A 207 -3.07 -19.65 -3.79
C LEU A 207 -3.16 -21.19 -3.76
N VAL A 208 -4.27 -21.73 -4.25
CA VAL A 208 -4.45 -23.21 -4.30
C VAL A 208 -3.33 -23.87 -5.11
N ARG A 209 -2.99 -23.30 -6.27
CA ARG A 209 -1.92 -23.82 -7.12
C ARG A 209 -0.56 -23.84 -6.41
N ILE A 210 -0.22 -22.77 -5.69
CA ILE A 210 1.04 -22.67 -4.94
C ILE A 210 1.06 -23.65 -3.78
N LEU A 211 -0.01 -23.73 -3.00
CA LEU A 211 -0.08 -24.68 -1.88
C LEU A 211 0.04 -26.15 -2.32
N CYS A 212 -0.36 -26.47 -3.55
CA CYS A 212 -0.23 -27.79 -4.14
C CYS A 212 1.16 -28.13 -4.71
N ILE A 213 2.15 -27.22 -4.64
CA ILE A 213 3.51 -27.48 -5.18
C ILE A 213 4.27 -28.49 -4.31
N GLY A 214 4.10 -28.43 -2.99
CA GLY A 214 4.83 -29.26 -2.05
C GLY A 214 6.31 -28.85 -1.95
N THR A 215 7.22 -29.77 -2.31
CA THR A 215 8.68 -29.54 -2.36
C THR A 215 9.13 -29.50 -3.82
N PRO A 216 9.47 -28.31 -4.37
CA PRO A 216 9.85 -28.18 -5.78
C PRO A 216 11.09 -28.97 -6.16
N ASP A 217 12.06 -29.06 -5.26
CA ASP A 217 13.30 -29.81 -5.42
C ASP A 217 13.43 -30.86 -4.29
N PRO A 218 13.21 -32.15 -4.60
CA PRO A 218 13.32 -33.20 -3.60
C PRO A 218 14.69 -33.34 -2.95
N SER A 219 15.76 -32.83 -3.59
CA SER A 219 17.10 -32.82 -3.02
C SER A 219 17.30 -31.77 -1.92
N GLN A 220 16.36 -30.82 -1.78
CA GLN A 220 16.40 -29.74 -0.80
C GLN A 220 15.08 -29.73 0.02
N PRO A 221 14.89 -30.67 0.93
CA PRO A 221 13.63 -30.84 1.67
C PRO A 221 13.32 -29.68 2.61
N ASP A 222 14.33 -28.90 3.01
CA ASP A 222 14.21 -27.63 3.74
C ASP A 222 13.61 -26.48 2.91
N ARG A 223 13.46 -26.68 1.59
CA ARG A 223 12.80 -25.76 0.65
C ARG A 223 11.46 -26.31 0.21
N SER A 224 10.46 -26.14 1.05
CA SER A 224 9.10 -26.61 0.79
C SER A 224 8.06 -25.56 1.11
N ILE A 225 6.84 -25.72 0.56
CA ILE A 225 5.69 -24.86 0.89
C ILE A 225 5.35 -24.97 2.39
N GLU A 226 5.45 -26.18 2.96
CA GLU A 226 5.21 -26.40 4.40
C GLU A 226 6.19 -25.62 5.26
N GLN A 227 7.48 -25.64 4.91
CA GLN A 227 8.50 -24.87 5.59
C GLN A 227 8.23 -23.35 5.49
N GLY A 228 7.76 -22.89 4.35
CA GLY A 228 7.37 -21.49 4.15
C GLY A 228 6.16 -21.07 4.97
N LEU A 229 5.14 -21.94 5.08
CA LEU A 229 4.01 -21.74 5.99
C LEU A 229 4.46 -21.70 7.45
N GLY A 230 5.32 -22.65 7.84
CA GLY A 230 5.94 -22.66 9.17
C GLY A 230 6.72 -21.38 9.46
N TYR A 231 7.50 -20.89 8.50
CA TYR A 231 8.21 -19.62 8.63
C TYR A 231 7.28 -18.43 8.83
N MET A 232 6.20 -18.36 8.07
CA MET A 232 5.23 -17.26 8.14
C MET A 232 4.45 -17.24 9.45
N TRP A 233 4.05 -18.41 9.97
CA TRP A 233 3.11 -18.48 11.10
C TRP A 233 3.75 -18.79 12.44
N ASN A 234 4.88 -19.49 12.49
CA ASN A 234 5.52 -19.85 13.75
C ASN A 234 6.30 -18.65 14.32
N PRO A 235 5.89 -18.11 15.47
CA PRO A 235 6.57 -16.98 16.07
C PRO A 235 7.89 -17.36 16.77
N SER A 236 8.06 -18.66 17.08
CA SER A 236 9.29 -19.20 17.65
C SER A 236 9.86 -20.28 16.73
N LYS A 237 11.15 -20.20 16.43
CA LYS A 237 11.80 -21.10 15.46
C LYS A 237 13.27 -21.30 15.80
N VAL A 238 13.87 -22.35 15.24
CA VAL A 238 15.32 -22.59 15.32
C VAL A 238 15.91 -22.33 13.93
N LEU A 239 16.85 -21.43 13.87
CA LEU A 239 17.57 -21.06 12.65
C LEU A 239 18.94 -21.69 12.65
N VAL A 240 19.38 -22.16 11.49
CA VAL A 240 20.76 -22.52 11.22
C VAL A 240 21.42 -21.27 10.66
N GLU A 241 22.44 -20.78 11.34
CA GLU A 241 23.23 -19.62 10.91
C GLU A 241 24.63 -20.06 10.53
N GLU A 242 25.18 -19.45 9.51
CA GLU A 242 26.55 -19.67 9.03
C GLU A 242 27.32 -18.37 9.12
N GLN A 243 28.56 -18.44 9.58
CA GLN A 243 29.43 -17.28 9.67
C GLN A 243 30.02 -16.95 8.30
N ASP A 244 29.79 -15.74 7.83
CA ASP A 244 30.37 -15.23 6.59
C ASP A 244 31.91 -15.15 6.75
N PRO A 245 32.71 -15.85 5.92
CA PRO A 245 34.15 -15.88 6.06
C PRO A 245 34.86 -14.52 5.89
N HIS A 246 34.20 -13.58 5.18
CA HIS A 246 34.81 -12.28 4.86
C HIS A 246 34.41 -11.19 5.86
N SER A 247 33.12 -11.19 6.30
CA SER A 247 32.62 -10.17 7.24
C SER A 247 32.61 -10.62 8.70
N GLY A 248 32.67 -11.92 8.95
CA GLY A 248 32.51 -12.49 10.29
C GLY A 248 31.07 -12.45 10.82
N GLU A 249 30.12 -11.93 10.04
CA GLU A 249 28.72 -11.83 10.41
C GLU A 249 28.00 -13.18 10.30
N TRP A 250 27.06 -13.42 11.21
CA TRP A 250 26.21 -14.61 11.16
C TRP A 250 25.01 -14.37 10.26
N LYS A 251 24.85 -15.20 9.24
CA LYS A 251 23.75 -15.14 8.28
C LYS A 251 22.87 -16.38 8.41
N THR A 252 21.55 -16.21 8.44
CA THR A 252 20.60 -17.32 8.43
C THR A 252 20.72 -18.07 7.10
N VAL A 253 20.94 -19.39 7.17
CA VAL A 253 21.00 -20.28 5.98
C VAL A 253 19.70 -21.06 5.81
N SER A 254 19.20 -21.65 6.89
CA SER A 254 17.95 -22.42 6.87
C SER A 254 17.22 -22.34 8.21
N MET A 255 16.00 -22.88 8.23
CA MET A 255 15.20 -23.05 9.45
C MET A 255 14.99 -24.55 9.69
N VAL A 256 15.17 -24.97 10.93
CA VAL A 256 14.90 -26.38 11.31
C VAL A 256 13.40 -26.62 11.21
N SER A 257 13.00 -27.63 10.44
CA SER A 257 11.61 -28.01 10.26
C SER A 257 11.04 -28.64 11.53
N ALA A 258 9.86 -28.17 11.96
CA ALA A 258 9.17 -28.80 13.08
C ALA A 258 8.41 -30.07 12.67
N SER A 259 8.21 -30.28 11.37
CA SER A 259 7.40 -31.36 10.81
C SER A 259 8.19 -32.65 10.50
N HIS A 260 9.53 -32.63 10.57
CA HIS A 260 10.37 -33.79 10.34
C HIS A 260 10.91 -34.34 11.66
N GLU A 261 10.51 -35.54 12.01
CA GLU A 261 11.15 -36.29 13.11
C GLU A 261 12.66 -36.45 12.78
N GLY A 262 13.53 -35.99 13.67
CA GLY A 262 14.97 -36.00 13.44
C GLY A 262 15.58 -34.76 12.77
N ALA A 263 14.79 -33.80 12.31
CA ALA A 263 15.32 -32.56 11.68
C ALA A 263 16.25 -31.78 12.64
N MET A 264 15.96 -31.79 13.93
CA MET A 264 16.83 -31.17 14.94
C MET A 264 18.17 -31.92 15.05
N ASP A 265 18.15 -33.26 15.08
CA ASP A 265 19.36 -34.06 15.18
C ASP A 265 20.23 -33.92 13.93
N GLU A 266 19.60 -33.82 12.76
CA GLU A 266 20.30 -33.54 11.51
C GLU A 266 20.94 -32.15 11.49
N ALA A 267 20.21 -31.12 11.95
CA ALA A 267 20.75 -29.78 12.08
C ALA A 267 21.91 -29.71 13.08
N VAL A 268 21.82 -30.42 14.21
CA VAL A 268 22.90 -30.54 15.18
C VAL A 268 24.14 -31.18 14.54
N ARG A 269 23.97 -32.30 13.81
CA ARG A 269 25.08 -32.94 13.08
C ARG A 269 25.72 -32.03 12.05
N GLN A 270 24.93 -31.27 11.29
CA GLN A 270 25.45 -30.30 10.31
C GLN A 270 26.27 -29.21 10.99
N VAL A 271 25.85 -28.73 12.15
CA VAL A 271 26.59 -27.75 12.94
C VAL A 271 27.90 -28.35 13.47
N GLU A 272 27.86 -29.56 14.03
CA GLU A 272 29.06 -30.26 14.52
C GLU A 272 30.09 -30.51 13.41
N MET A 273 29.63 -30.92 12.21
CA MET A 273 30.50 -31.13 11.05
C MET A 273 31.09 -29.85 10.46
N SER A 274 30.51 -28.69 10.75
CA SER A 274 30.92 -27.39 10.22
C SER A 274 32.16 -26.77 10.91
N ALA A 275 32.73 -27.46 11.89
CA ALA A 275 33.88 -26.98 12.66
C ALA A 275 33.76 -25.56 13.23
N GLY A 276 32.55 -25.20 13.63
CA GLY A 276 32.22 -23.89 14.22
C GLY A 276 31.80 -22.80 13.22
N ALA A 277 31.77 -23.11 11.91
CA ALA A 277 31.26 -22.18 10.90
C ALA A 277 29.73 -22.05 10.91
N ARG A 278 29.02 -22.97 11.59
CA ARG A 278 27.56 -22.94 11.76
C ARG A 278 27.16 -23.00 13.21
N ARG A 279 25.98 -22.42 13.52
CA ARG A 279 25.36 -22.51 14.84
C ARG A 279 23.84 -22.63 14.75
N LEU A 280 23.22 -23.17 15.80
CA LEU A 280 21.77 -23.14 15.97
C LEU A 280 21.39 -21.95 16.85
N THR A 281 20.50 -21.13 16.34
CA THR A 281 19.97 -19.96 17.06
C THR A 281 18.47 -20.13 17.26
N LYS A 282 18.04 -20.24 18.52
CA LYS A 282 16.61 -20.27 18.84
C LYS A 282 16.10 -18.84 18.91
N VAL A 283 15.21 -18.48 18.00
CA VAL A 283 14.51 -17.19 17.97
C VAL A 283 13.14 -17.37 18.59
N THR A 284 12.81 -16.59 19.59
CA THR A 284 11.50 -16.58 20.24
C THR A 284 10.64 -15.42 19.76
N LEU A 285 9.33 -15.49 20.01
CA LEU A 285 8.42 -14.37 19.74
C LEU A 285 8.94 -13.06 20.35
N TRP A 286 9.42 -13.13 21.60
CA TRP A 286 9.89 -11.94 22.33
C TRP A 286 11.14 -11.30 21.70
N ASP A 287 12.03 -12.09 21.11
CA ASP A 287 13.21 -11.56 20.43
C ASP A 287 12.79 -10.77 19.17
N GLY A 288 11.81 -11.27 18.43
CA GLY A 288 11.23 -10.53 17.31
C GLY A 288 10.53 -9.25 17.77
N LEU A 289 9.69 -9.30 18.82
CA LEU A 289 8.93 -8.14 19.32
C LEU A 289 9.80 -7.06 19.98
N LYS A 290 11.02 -7.36 20.39
CA LYS A 290 12.00 -6.35 20.85
C LYS A 290 12.55 -5.51 19.71
N ASN A 291 12.43 -5.98 18.47
CA ASN A 291 12.90 -5.21 17.32
C ASN A 291 11.94 -4.06 17.01
N ILE A 292 12.39 -2.84 17.25
CA ILE A 292 11.61 -1.61 17.01
C ILE A 292 11.26 -1.44 15.53
N GLU A 293 12.16 -1.85 14.62
CA GLU A 293 11.95 -1.74 13.17
C GLU A 293 10.76 -2.60 12.70
N LEU A 294 10.58 -3.76 13.32
CA LEU A 294 9.41 -4.62 13.06
C LEU A 294 8.09 -3.88 13.34
N TRP A 295 8.00 -3.12 14.42
CA TRP A 295 6.80 -2.36 14.76
C TRP A 295 6.54 -1.20 13.80
N VAL A 296 7.61 -0.49 13.40
CA VAL A 296 7.52 0.58 12.40
C VAL A 296 7.08 0.02 11.05
N ALA A 297 7.67 -1.12 10.63
CA ALA A 297 7.31 -1.79 9.39
C ALA A 297 5.86 -2.31 9.41
N ALA A 298 5.42 -2.93 10.52
CA ALA A 298 4.06 -3.41 10.72
C ALA A 298 3.04 -2.26 10.66
N ALA A 299 3.29 -1.15 11.35
CA ALA A 299 2.44 0.03 11.30
C ALA A 299 2.39 0.64 9.90
N GLY A 300 3.55 0.81 9.25
CA GLY A 300 3.63 1.32 7.87
C GLY A 300 2.86 0.44 6.88
N GLN A 301 2.89 -0.89 7.07
CA GLN A 301 2.11 -1.80 6.25
C GLN A 301 0.61 -1.63 6.46
N VAL A 302 0.14 -1.54 7.70
CA VAL A 302 -1.28 -1.29 8.03
C VAL A 302 -1.79 0.00 7.39
N PHE A 303 -0.99 1.08 7.39
CA PHE A 303 -1.36 2.34 6.74
C PHE A 303 -1.55 2.21 5.25
N LEU A 304 -0.57 1.61 4.58
CA LEU A 304 -0.60 1.46 3.12
C LEU A 304 -1.68 0.47 2.69
N SER A 305 -1.79 -0.64 3.39
CA SER A 305 -2.73 -1.72 3.07
C SER A 305 -4.18 -1.27 3.24
N LEU A 306 -4.55 -0.70 4.37
CA LEU A 306 -5.91 -0.19 4.59
C LEU A 306 -6.17 1.16 3.93
N SER A 307 -5.17 1.78 3.30
CA SER A 307 -5.24 3.13 2.75
C SER A 307 -5.69 4.19 3.79
N VAL A 308 -5.39 3.96 5.08
CA VAL A 308 -5.75 4.88 6.18
C VAL A 308 -4.71 5.99 6.34
N GLY A 309 -5.13 7.14 6.86
CA GLY A 309 -4.26 8.32 6.95
C GLY A 309 -4.08 9.04 5.62
N THR A 310 -4.58 8.48 4.53
CA THR A 310 -4.41 9.03 3.18
C THR A 310 -5.49 10.02 2.77
N GLY A 311 -6.61 10.13 3.53
CA GLY A 311 -7.77 10.92 3.12
C GLY A 311 -8.62 10.27 2.02
N LEU A 312 -8.26 9.07 1.57
CA LEU A 312 -9.00 8.35 0.54
C LEU A 312 -10.34 7.86 1.09
N ILE A 313 -10.32 7.19 2.25
CA ILE A 313 -11.54 6.74 2.94
C ILE A 313 -12.42 7.95 3.26
N LEU A 314 -11.83 9.05 3.75
CA LEU A 314 -12.53 10.31 4.01
C LEU A 314 -13.24 10.81 2.75
N THR A 315 -12.54 10.85 1.61
CA THR A 315 -13.10 11.29 0.33
C THR A 315 -14.25 10.38 -0.10
N TYR A 316 -14.09 9.06 -0.06
CA TYR A 316 -15.14 8.11 -0.42
C TYR A 316 -16.33 8.17 0.52
N ALA A 317 -16.10 8.28 1.82
CA ALA A 317 -17.13 8.42 2.84
C ALA A 317 -17.95 9.72 2.68
N SER A 318 -17.38 10.77 2.08
CA SER A 318 -18.10 12.02 1.84
C SER A 318 -19.23 11.91 0.81
N TYR A 319 -19.22 10.88 -0.02
CA TYR A 319 -20.29 10.58 -0.99
C TYR A 319 -21.30 9.54 -0.49
N VAL A 320 -21.20 9.13 0.79
CA VAL A 320 -22.10 8.15 1.41
C VAL A 320 -23.32 8.85 1.98
N ARG A 321 -24.50 8.21 1.85
CA ARG A 321 -25.77 8.74 2.35
C ARG A 321 -25.80 8.78 3.88
N LYS A 322 -26.58 9.71 4.44
CA LYS A 322 -26.60 10.01 5.88
C LYS A 322 -26.88 8.78 6.79
N LYS A 323 -27.76 7.87 6.38
CA LYS A 323 -28.15 6.68 7.17
C LYS A 323 -27.45 5.38 6.76
N GLU A 324 -26.43 5.45 5.92
CA GLU A 324 -25.66 4.28 5.54
C GLU A 324 -24.81 3.81 6.72
N ASP A 325 -24.70 2.49 6.86
CA ASP A 325 -23.89 1.84 7.90
C ASP A 325 -22.39 1.93 7.56
N ILE A 326 -21.73 2.96 8.09
CA ILE A 326 -20.31 3.19 7.84
C ILE A 326 -19.41 2.39 8.81
N ALA A 327 -19.91 2.00 9.98
CA ALA A 327 -19.11 1.19 10.91
C ALA A 327 -18.93 -0.22 10.35
N LEU A 328 -20.00 -0.85 9.88
CA LEU A 328 -19.94 -2.17 9.23
C LEU A 328 -19.24 -2.10 7.88
N SER A 329 -19.46 -1.06 7.08
CA SER A 329 -18.78 -0.89 5.78
C SER A 329 -17.28 -0.77 5.95
N GLY A 330 -16.81 0.02 6.93
CA GLY A 330 -15.39 0.16 7.25
C GLY A 330 -14.76 -1.16 7.73
N LEU A 331 -15.46 -1.86 8.63
CA LEU A 331 -15.00 -3.16 9.14
C LEU A 331 -14.96 -4.21 8.01
N SER A 332 -15.99 -4.23 7.14
CA SER A 332 -16.04 -5.17 6.02
C SER A 332 -14.93 -4.91 5.00
N ALA A 333 -14.64 -3.66 4.70
CA ALA A 333 -13.55 -3.29 3.81
C ALA A 333 -12.20 -3.71 4.41
N ALA A 334 -11.96 -3.44 5.70
CA ALA A 334 -10.75 -3.88 6.39
C ALA A 334 -10.64 -5.41 6.42
N ALA A 335 -11.70 -6.12 6.79
CA ALA A 335 -11.70 -7.59 6.82
C ALA A 335 -11.44 -8.20 5.42
N SER A 336 -12.02 -7.62 4.36
CA SER A 336 -11.75 -8.06 2.99
C SER A 336 -10.28 -7.86 2.62
N ASN A 337 -9.70 -6.73 3.04
CA ASN A 337 -8.27 -6.47 2.86
C ASN A 337 -7.41 -7.53 3.56
N GLU A 338 -7.70 -7.83 4.83
CA GLU A 338 -6.93 -8.80 5.62
C GLU A 338 -7.02 -10.21 5.05
N VAL A 339 -8.19 -10.61 4.57
CA VAL A 339 -8.34 -11.90 3.86
C VAL A 339 -7.45 -11.94 2.62
N CYS A 340 -7.39 -10.86 1.84
CA CYS A 340 -6.53 -10.79 0.67
C CYS A 340 -5.05 -10.73 1.04
N GLU A 341 -4.68 -9.94 2.04
CA GLU A 341 -3.29 -9.68 2.41
C GLU A 341 -2.67 -10.84 3.17
N VAL A 342 -3.26 -11.18 4.29
CA VAL A 342 -2.75 -12.25 5.18
C VAL A 342 -3.15 -13.63 4.68
N GLY A 343 -4.46 -13.79 4.39
CA GLY A 343 -5.05 -15.08 4.06
C GLY A 343 -4.70 -15.59 2.65
N ILE A 344 -4.47 -14.68 1.69
CA ILE A 344 -4.18 -15.08 0.30
C ILE A 344 -2.75 -14.70 -0.06
N ALA A 345 -2.42 -13.43 -0.12
CA ALA A 345 -1.14 -12.96 -0.65
C ALA A 345 0.05 -13.41 0.21
N GLY A 346 -0.05 -13.31 1.53
CA GLY A 346 0.96 -13.78 2.47
C GLY A 346 1.17 -15.29 2.37
N MET A 347 0.07 -16.06 2.42
CA MET A 347 0.13 -17.53 2.29
C MET A 347 0.51 -18.02 0.89
N MET A 348 0.44 -17.16 -0.11
CA MET A 348 0.89 -17.45 -1.46
C MET A 348 2.38 -17.15 -1.62
N THR A 349 2.78 -15.91 -1.31
CA THR A 349 4.09 -15.37 -1.69
C THR A 349 5.20 -15.82 -0.75
N VAL A 350 4.99 -15.81 0.57
CA VAL A 350 6.04 -16.21 1.55
C VAL A 350 6.39 -17.70 1.40
N PRO A 351 5.42 -18.63 1.36
CA PRO A 351 5.75 -20.03 1.14
C PRO A 351 6.39 -20.31 -0.21
N ALA A 352 5.94 -19.65 -1.28
CA ALA A 352 6.59 -19.77 -2.57
C ALA A 352 8.05 -19.28 -2.53
N ALA A 353 8.31 -18.13 -1.92
CA ALA A 353 9.67 -17.61 -1.79
C ALA A 353 10.59 -18.57 -1.02
N VAL A 354 10.12 -19.12 0.10
CA VAL A 354 10.90 -20.10 0.89
C VAL A 354 11.12 -21.39 0.11
N ALA A 355 10.11 -21.88 -0.61
CA ALA A 355 10.22 -23.12 -1.39
C ALA A 355 11.22 -23.00 -2.56
N PHE A 356 11.37 -21.83 -3.15
CA PHE A 356 12.29 -21.63 -4.28
C PHE A 356 13.64 -21.06 -3.90
N LEU A 357 13.74 -20.24 -2.86
CA LEU A 357 14.98 -19.56 -2.44
C LEU A 357 15.52 -20.03 -1.09
N GLY A 358 14.74 -20.79 -0.33
CA GLY A 358 15.03 -21.03 1.08
C GLY A 358 14.72 -19.82 1.97
N VAL A 359 14.80 -20.00 3.29
CA VAL A 359 14.46 -18.95 4.28
C VAL A 359 15.37 -17.73 4.13
N ALA A 360 16.68 -17.95 3.98
CA ALA A 360 17.66 -16.86 3.82
C ALA A 360 17.42 -16.04 2.56
N GLY A 361 17.17 -16.72 1.44
CA GLY A 361 16.90 -16.09 0.17
C GLY A 361 15.59 -15.27 0.21
N ALA A 362 14.54 -15.82 0.83
CA ALA A 362 13.27 -15.12 0.99
C ALA A 362 13.39 -13.86 1.87
N ALA A 363 14.11 -13.94 3.00
CA ALA A 363 14.32 -12.83 3.93
C ALA A 363 15.23 -11.73 3.36
N GLY A 364 16.15 -12.08 2.47
CA GLY A 364 17.10 -11.15 1.84
C GLY A 364 16.53 -10.36 0.66
N GLN A 365 15.33 -10.67 0.18
CA GLN A 365 14.73 -9.99 -0.97
C GLN A 365 13.97 -8.74 -0.56
N GLY A 366 14.18 -7.64 -1.31
CA GLY A 366 13.30 -6.47 -1.20
C GLY A 366 11.93 -6.74 -1.84
N THR A 367 10.98 -5.87 -1.52
CA THR A 367 9.57 -5.96 -1.95
C THR A 367 9.41 -6.23 -3.46
N PHE A 368 10.09 -5.43 -4.29
CA PHE A 368 9.98 -5.53 -5.75
C PHE A 368 10.72 -6.75 -6.31
N ALA A 369 11.88 -7.07 -5.77
CA ALA A 369 12.63 -8.25 -6.19
C ALA A 369 11.83 -9.53 -5.96
N LEU A 370 11.14 -9.65 -4.83
CA LEU A 370 10.29 -10.80 -4.53
C LEU A 370 9.19 -10.97 -5.59
N GLY A 371 8.49 -9.89 -5.95
CA GLY A 371 7.38 -9.93 -6.90
C GLY A 371 7.80 -10.06 -8.36
N PHE A 372 8.86 -9.37 -8.77
CA PHE A 372 9.25 -9.24 -10.18
C PHE A 372 10.44 -10.10 -10.58
N MET A 373 11.18 -10.67 -9.62
CA MET A 373 12.31 -11.55 -9.92
C MET A 373 12.06 -12.98 -9.43
N VAL A 374 11.57 -13.15 -8.20
CA VAL A 374 11.43 -14.47 -7.58
C VAL A 374 10.17 -15.21 -8.04
N LEU A 375 9.02 -14.57 -7.93
CA LEU A 375 7.74 -15.21 -8.30
C LEU A 375 7.66 -15.57 -9.79
N PRO A 376 8.13 -14.76 -10.75
CA PRO A 376 8.18 -15.18 -12.15
C PRO A 376 8.98 -16.46 -12.38
N GLN A 377 10.13 -16.62 -11.71
CA GLN A 377 10.91 -17.86 -11.77
C GLN A 377 10.18 -19.04 -11.14
N ALA A 378 9.48 -18.79 -10.03
CA ALA A 378 8.66 -19.82 -9.40
C ALA A 378 7.57 -20.32 -10.37
N PHE A 379 6.84 -19.40 -11.01
CA PHE A 379 5.83 -19.78 -12.01
C PHE A 379 6.44 -20.46 -13.24
N ALA A 380 7.60 -20.02 -13.70
CA ALA A 380 8.28 -20.63 -14.85
C ALA A 380 8.69 -22.09 -14.60
N LYS A 381 9.00 -22.44 -13.35
CA LYS A 381 9.31 -23.83 -12.94
C LYS A 381 8.06 -24.71 -12.69
N MET A 382 6.87 -24.09 -12.66
CA MET A 382 5.62 -24.82 -12.55
C MET A 382 5.13 -25.27 -13.93
N GLY A 383 4.53 -26.44 -14.04
CA GLY A 383 3.79 -26.81 -15.25
C GLY A 383 2.73 -25.76 -15.58
N SER A 384 2.59 -25.40 -16.87
CA SER A 384 1.68 -24.33 -17.33
C SER A 384 2.08 -22.91 -16.87
N SER A 385 3.38 -22.62 -16.90
CA SER A 385 3.98 -21.33 -16.48
C SER A 385 3.30 -20.10 -17.10
N VAL A 386 2.95 -20.17 -18.39
CA VAL A 386 2.25 -19.07 -19.10
C VAL A 386 0.95 -18.70 -18.41
N ILE A 387 0.14 -19.69 -18.01
CA ILE A 387 -1.17 -19.46 -17.40
C ILE A 387 -1.00 -18.80 -16.02
N PHE A 388 -0.25 -19.43 -15.12
CA PHE A 388 -0.16 -18.95 -13.74
C PHE A 388 0.64 -17.67 -13.62
N GLY A 389 1.72 -17.51 -14.40
CA GLY A 389 2.48 -16.26 -14.45
C GLY A 389 1.66 -15.10 -15.01
N SER A 390 0.93 -15.32 -16.10
CA SER A 390 0.05 -14.30 -16.67
C SER A 390 -1.10 -13.94 -15.72
N LEU A 391 -1.74 -14.91 -15.07
CA LEU A 391 -2.77 -14.66 -14.07
C LEU A 391 -2.24 -13.84 -12.90
N PHE A 392 -1.01 -14.10 -12.43
CA PHE A 392 -0.40 -13.32 -11.37
C PHE A 392 -0.19 -11.86 -11.76
N PHE A 393 0.37 -11.59 -12.93
CA PHE A 393 0.57 -10.21 -13.37
C PHE A 393 -0.72 -9.51 -13.78
N LEU A 394 -1.74 -10.24 -14.25
CA LEU A 394 -3.09 -9.70 -14.44
C LEU A 394 -3.71 -9.32 -13.08
N LEU A 395 -3.56 -10.16 -12.06
CA LEU A 395 -3.96 -9.89 -10.69
C LEU A 395 -3.34 -8.58 -10.19
N LEU A 396 -2.00 -8.45 -10.32
CA LEU A 396 -1.27 -7.25 -9.91
C LEU A 396 -1.72 -6.02 -10.69
N THR A 397 -1.95 -6.14 -11.99
CA THR A 397 -2.44 -5.03 -12.84
C THR A 397 -3.81 -4.55 -12.36
N VAL A 398 -4.75 -5.47 -12.14
CA VAL A 398 -6.09 -5.11 -11.64
C VAL A 398 -6.01 -4.47 -10.26
N ALA A 399 -5.22 -5.03 -9.34
CA ALA A 399 -4.99 -4.48 -8.01
C ALA A 399 -4.36 -3.07 -8.06
N ALA A 400 -3.45 -2.85 -9.01
CA ALA A 400 -2.82 -1.54 -9.22
C ALA A 400 -3.84 -0.51 -9.72
N VAL A 401 -4.64 -0.83 -10.75
CA VAL A 401 -5.63 0.09 -11.31
C VAL A 401 -6.68 0.49 -10.27
N THR A 402 -7.20 -0.45 -9.47
CA THR A 402 -8.20 -0.13 -8.44
C THR A 402 -7.67 0.86 -7.40
N SER A 403 -6.40 0.75 -7.04
CA SER A 403 -5.74 1.65 -6.08
C SER A 403 -5.40 3.00 -6.71
N SER A 404 -4.83 3.03 -7.92
CA SER A 404 -4.42 4.28 -8.59
C SER A 404 -5.60 5.20 -8.91
N ILE A 405 -6.72 4.67 -9.41
CA ILE A 405 -7.94 5.48 -9.64
C ILE A 405 -8.48 6.09 -8.35
N SER A 406 -8.36 5.36 -7.24
CA SER A 406 -8.80 5.82 -5.92
C SER A 406 -7.92 6.95 -5.40
N MET A 407 -6.60 6.84 -5.54
CA MET A 407 -5.63 7.88 -5.17
C MET A 407 -5.84 9.15 -5.99
N MET A 408 -6.05 9.02 -7.30
CA MET A 408 -6.31 10.16 -8.18
C MET A 408 -7.64 10.86 -7.88
N GLN A 409 -8.67 10.12 -7.42
CA GLN A 409 -9.96 10.70 -7.07
C GLN A 409 -9.85 11.71 -5.92
N VAL A 410 -8.92 11.51 -4.98
CA VAL A 410 -8.70 12.45 -3.87
C VAL A 410 -8.23 13.81 -4.39
N GLY A 411 -7.22 13.83 -5.26
CA GLY A 411 -6.75 15.06 -5.91
C GLY A 411 -7.81 15.70 -6.80
N LEU A 412 -8.55 14.87 -7.55
CA LEU A 412 -9.63 15.33 -8.40
C LEU A 412 -10.74 16.03 -7.61
N SER A 413 -11.20 15.45 -6.50
CA SER A 413 -12.21 16.05 -5.62
C SER A 413 -11.74 17.38 -5.05
N PHE A 414 -10.45 17.51 -4.72
CA PHE A 414 -9.87 18.77 -4.29
C PHE A 414 -9.90 19.82 -5.39
N ILE A 415 -9.51 19.47 -6.62
CA ILE A 415 -9.50 20.40 -7.77
C ILE A 415 -10.93 20.85 -8.10
N GLU A 416 -11.89 19.92 -8.13
CA GLU A 416 -13.31 20.23 -8.36
C GLU A 416 -13.85 21.20 -7.30
N GLU A 417 -13.59 20.94 -6.02
CA GLU A 417 -14.14 21.72 -4.90
C GLU A 417 -13.45 23.09 -4.75
N PHE A 418 -12.11 23.15 -4.83
CA PHE A 418 -11.35 24.35 -4.50
C PHE A 418 -11.11 25.27 -5.69
N MET A 419 -11.01 24.74 -6.91
CA MET A 419 -10.93 25.54 -8.13
C MET A 419 -12.31 25.79 -8.77
N GLY A 420 -13.35 25.08 -8.35
CA GLY A 420 -14.69 25.17 -8.94
C GLY A 420 -14.75 24.66 -10.39
N LEU A 421 -13.83 23.78 -10.78
CA LEU A 421 -13.74 23.25 -12.13
C LEU A 421 -14.75 22.11 -12.34
N LYS A 422 -15.31 22.05 -13.54
CA LYS A 422 -16.09 20.88 -13.96
C LYS A 422 -15.15 19.67 -14.11
N ARG A 423 -15.67 18.46 -13.88
CA ARG A 423 -14.92 17.21 -13.89
C ARG A 423 -13.95 17.06 -15.08
N LYS A 424 -14.39 17.41 -16.29
CA LYS A 424 -13.55 17.34 -17.49
C LYS A 424 -12.24 18.12 -17.33
N MET A 425 -12.32 19.38 -16.86
CA MET A 425 -11.14 20.22 -16.67
C MET A 425 -10.33 19.79 -15.45
N ALA A 426 -11.00 19.33 -14.38
CA ALA A 426 -10.31 18.80 -13.20
C ALA A 426 -9.48 17.55 -13.53
N VAL A 427 -10.00 16.66 -14.38
CA VAL A 427 -9.26 15.48 -14.88
C VAL A 427 -8.04 15.90 -15.70
N VAL A 428 -8.14 16.94 -16.52
CA VAL A 428 -6.99 17.45 -17.29
C VAL A 428 -5.91 17.98 -16.36
N VAL A 429 -6.28 18.78 -15.34
CA VAL A 429 -5.32 19.33 -14.36
C VAL A 429 -4.67 18.21 -13.54
N GLN A 430 -5.47 17.28 -13.00
CA GLN A 430 -4.95 16.12 -12.26
C GLN A 430 -4.06 15.26 -13.17
N GLY A 431 -4.49 15.01 -14.39
CA GLY A 431 -3.75 14.24 -15.38
C GLY A 431 -2.40 14.85 -15.74
N PHE A 432 -2.32 16.18 -15.84
CA PHE A 432 -1.06 16.87 -16.08
C PHE A 432 -0.04 16.61 -14.96
N PHE A 433 -0.43 16.81 -13.69
CA PHE A 433 0.46 16.54 -12.56
C PHE A 433 0.83 15.06 -12.45
N THR A 434 -0.14 14.18 -12.62
CA THR A 434 0.11 12.74 -12.55
C THR A 434 1.03 12.28 -13.67
N ALA A 435 0.77 12.67 -14.92
CA ALA A 435 1.62 12.30 -16.05
C ALA A 435 3.05 12.83 -15.88
N THR A 436 3.20 14.11 -15.48
CA THR A 436 4.53 14.69 -15.25
C THR A 436 5.28 13.97 -14.13
N GLY A 437 4.62 13.75 -12.99
CA GLY A 437 5.23 13.02 -11.86
C GLY A 437 5.59 11.57 -12.23
N THR A 438 4.72 10.87 -12.96
CA THR A 438 4.97 9.51 -13.43
C THR A 438 6.17 9.45 -14.39
N LEU A 439 6.26 10.39 -15.34
CA LEU A 439 7.39 10.46 -16.27
C LEU A 439 8.71 10.78 -15.55
N ILE A 440 8.70 11.65 -14.54
CA ILE A 440 9.88 11.91 -13.69
C ILE A 440 10.32 10.62 -12.99
N VAL A 441 9.40 9.87 -12.37
CA VAL A 441 9.75 8.61 -11.71
C VAL A 441 10.27 7.59 -12.70
N ALA A 442 9.60 7.42 -13.85
CA ALA A 442 10.02 6.47 -14.87
C ALA A 442 11.39 6.82 -15.46
N TRP A 443 11.72 8.13 -15.60
CA TRP A 443 13.02 8.58 -16.07
C TRP A 443 14.14 8.25 -15.09
N TYR A 444 13.91 8.48 -13.79
CA TYR A 444 14.87 8.24 -12.71
C TYR A 444 14.62 6.92 -11.96
N SER A 445 14.07 5.90 -12.65
CA SER A 445 13.74 4.60 -12.05
C SER A 445 14.95 3.72 -11.74
N GLY A 446 16.14 4.06 -12.26
CA GLY A 446 17.38 3.36 -11.95
C GLY A 446 17.62 3.25 -10.45
N ASN A 447 18.00 2.05 -9.97
CA ASN A 447 18.16 1.72 -8.56
C ASN A 447 16.92 2.06 -7.67
N LEU A 448 15.76 2.30 -8.27
CA LEU A 448 14.49 2.65 -7.60
C LEU A 448 14.54 3.96 -6.79
N LEU A 449 15.60 4.77 -6.90
CA LEU A 449 15.85 5.93 -6.03
C LEU A 449 14.72 6.97 -6.07
N ALA A 450 14.19 7.29 -7.25
CA ALA A 450 13.09 8.25 -7.38
C ALA A 450 11.82 7.73 -6.70
N MET A 451 11.53 6.43 -6.83
CA MET A 451 10.40 5.78 -6.20
C MET A 451 10.56 5.75 -4.68
N ASP A 452 11.72 5.31 -4.18
CA ASP A 452 12.04 5.28 -2.75
C ASP A 452 11.98 6.68 -2.12
N THR A 453 12.38 7.70 -2.88
CA THR A 453 12.29 9.10 -2.44
C THR A 453 10.83 9.52 -2.27
N TYR A 454 9.96 9.23 -3.21
CA TYR A 454 8.53 9.52 -3.06
C TYR A 454 7.90 8.69 -1.93
N ASP A 455 8.19 7.39 -1.83
CA ASP A 455 7.63 6.55 -0.77
C ASP A 455 8.09 7.02 0.62
N PHE A 456 9.34 7.46 0.76
CA PHE A 456 9.88 8.00 2.00
C PHE A 456 9.11 9.24 2.48
N PHE A 457 8.92 10.23 1.61
CA PHE A 457 8.27 11.50 1.98
C PHE A 457 6.74 11.39 2.01
N LEU A 458 6.14 10.57 1.17
CA LEU A 458 4.69 10.50 1.00
C LEU A 458 4.10 9.25 1.67
N GLY A 459 4.59 8.08 1.30
CA GLY A 459 4.08 6.80 1.79
C GLY A 459 4.30 6.60 3.28
N THR A 460 5.32 7.26 3.83
CA THR A 460 5.62 7.14 5.26
C THR A 460 5.40 8.47 5.99
N LEU A 461 6.22 9.49 5.74
CA LEU A 461 6.16 10.75 6.50
C LEU A 461 4.79 11.43 6.40
N CYS A 462 4.28 11.66 5.19
CA CYS A 462 3.04 12.38 4.97
C CYS A 462 1.82 11.62 5.54
N PHE A 463 1.74 10.30 5.33
CA PHE A 463 0.62 9.51 5.82
C PHE A 463 0.57 9.41 7.35
N PHE A 464 1.70 9.24 8.03
CA PHE A 464 1.73 9.26 9.50
C PHE A 464 1.25 10.59 10.07
N VAL A 465 1.73 11.71 9.52
CA VAL A 465 1.32 13.04 9.97
C VAL A 465 -0.15 13.30 9.67
N SER A 466 -0.63 12.91 8.50
CA SER A 466 -2.03 13.05 8.10
C SER A 466 -2.96 12.23 9.01
N ALA A 467 -2.62 10.95 9.29
CA ALA A 467 -3.38 10.11 10.21
C ALA A 467 -3.43 10.70 11.63
N MET A 468 -2.31 11.21 12.12
CA MET A 468 -2.24 11.87 13.43
C MET A 468 -3.15 13.11 13.46
N VAL A 469 -3.12 13.95 12.43
CA VAL A 469 -4.01 15.11 12.28
C VAL A 469 -5.49 14.70 12.30
N MET A 470 -5.86 13.64 11.58
CA MET A 470 -7.23 13.12 11.55
C MET A 470 -7.66 12.57 12.90
N MET A 471 -6.79 11.83 13.59
CA MET A 471 -7.09 11.31 14.92
C MET A 471 -7.23 12.42 15.97
N ILE A 472 -6.41 13.46 15.91
CA ILE A 472 -6.54 14.64 16.78
C ILE A 472 -7.86 15.39 16.48
N LEU A 473 -8.19 15.56 15.20
CA LEU A 473 -9.45 16.17 14.78
C LEU A 473 -10.64 15.37 15.33
N PHE A 474 -10.67 14.06 15.09
CA PHE A 474 -11.75 13.18 15.52
C PHE A 474 -11.89 13.11 17.04
N SER A 475 -10.78 12.79 17.73
CA SER A 475 -10.83 12.43 19.14
C SER A 475 -10.88 13.65 20.07
N TRP A 476 -10.16 14.72 19.73
CA TRP A 476 -9.98 15.85 20.63
C TRP A 476 -10.74 17.10 20.20
N LYS A 477 -10.77 17.40 18.89
CA LYS A 477 -11.43 18.62 18.40
C LYS A 477 -12.94 18.44 18.24
N LEU A 478 -13.39 17.33 17.63
CA LEU A 478 -14.81 17.00 17.49
C LEU A 478 -15.35 16.31 18.73
N GLY A 479 -14.51 15.56 19.41
CA GLY A 479 -14.83 14.74 20.58
C GLY A 479 -15.20 13.30 20.18
N VAL A 480 -14.46 12.34 20.78
CA VAL A 480 -14.59 10.90 20.46
C VAL A 480 -16.02 10.39 20.61
N ASP A 481 -16.77 10.87 21.62
CA ASP A 481 -18.15 10.43 21.86
C ASP A 481 -19.10 10.82 20.71
N LYS A 482 -18.97 12.04 20.20
CA LYS A 482 -19.74 12.49 19.04
C LYS A 482 -19.37 11.71 17.78
N GLY A 483 -18.06 11.46 17.58
CA GLY A 483 -17.59 10.68 16.47
C GLY A 483 -18.09 9.24 16.47
N LEU A 484 -18.09 8.58 17.63
CA LEU A 484 -18.63 7.22 17.79
C LEU A 484 -20.15 7.19 17.62
N THR A 485 -20.89 8.17 18.16
CA THR A 485 -22.34 8.29 17.92
C THR A 485 -22.64 8.43 16.42
N ASP A 486 -21.86 9.22 15.70
CA ASP A 486 -22.01 9.35 14.25
C ASP A 486 -21.70 8.04 13.51
N LEU A 487 -20.68 7.29 13.93
CA LEU A 487 -20.36 5.99 13.35
C LEU A 487 -21.47 4.96 13.55
N GLU A 488 -22.12 4.99 14.71
CA GLU A 488 -23.20 4.08 15.09
C GLU A 488 -24.56 4.50 14.52
N ASP A 489 -24.71 5.73 14.00
CA ASP A 489 -25.95 6.20 13.39
C ASP A 489 -26.26 5.41 12.10
N GLY A 490 -27.33 4.60 12.15
CA GLY A 490 -27.72 3.68 11.09
C GLY A 490 -26.90 2.38 11.02
N SER A 491 -26.03 2.12 12.00
CA SER A 491 -25.20 0.91 12.02
C SER A 491 -25.90 -0.28 12.67
N VAL A 492 -25.69 -1.46 12.06
CA VAL A 492 -26.11 -2.76 12.60
C VAL A 492 -25.18 -3.22 13.72
N ILE A 493 -23.91 -2.84 13.65
CA ILE A 493 -22.89 -3.21 14.66
C ILE A 493 -22.65 -2.04 15.62
N ARG A 494 -22.32 -2.39 16.87
CA ARG A 494 -21.85 -1.40 17.84
C ARG A 494 -20.35 -1.53 18.05
N ILE A 495 -19.67 -0.40 18.07
CA ILE A 495 -18.23 -0.38 18.33
C ILE A 495 -17.98 -0.66 19.81
N PRO A 496 -17.10 -1.61 20.17
CA PRO A 496 -16.82 -1.92 21.57
C PRO A 496 -16.38 -0.68 22.35
N ARG A 497 -16.89 -0.52 23.58
CA ARG A 497 -16.64 0.68 24.42
C ARG A 497 -15.16 0.96 24.66
N ILE A 498 -14.31 -0.08 24.61
CA ILE A 498 -12.86 0.07 24.77
C ILE A 498 -12.25 0.97 23.70
N TYR A 499 -12.83 1.01 22.49
CA TYR A 499 -12.34 1.87 21.40
C TYR A 499 -12.47 3.36 21.71
N ARG A 500 -13.37 3.76 22.64
CA ARG A 500 -13.41 5.14 23.13
C ARG A 500 -12.07 5.53 23.78
N PHE A 501 -11.51 4.65 24.60
CA PHE A 501 -10.21 4.85 25.22
C PHE A 501 -9.07 4.72 24.20
N ILE A 502 -9.12 3.69 23.34
CA ILE A 502 -8.11 3.45 22.31
C ILE A 502 -8.00 4.66 21.38
N MET A 503 -9.10 5.13 20.81
CA MET A 503 -9.10 6.24 19.84
C MET A 503 -8.71 7.58 20.48
N LYS A 504 -9.01 7.77 21.76
CA LYS A 504 -8.72 9.03 22.46
C LYS A 504 -7.26 9.14 22.92
N PHE A 505 -6.66 8.03 23.34
CA PHE A 505 -5.33 8.04 23.97
C PHE A 505 -4.34 7.09 23.33
N VAL A 506 -4.70 5.81 23.10
CA VAL A 506 -3.75 4.79 22.64
C VAL A 506 -3.31 5.07 21.21
N THR A 507 -4.27 5.21 20.29
CA THR A 507 -3.94 5.42 18.86
C THR A 507 -3.11 6.68 18.63
N PRO A 508 -3.48 7.88 19.16
CA PRO A 508 -2.65 9.07 18.95
C PRO A 508 -1.24 8.94 19.56
N THR A 509 -1.12 8.30 20.73
CA THR A 509 0.18 8.08 21.37
C THR A 509 1.05 7.11 20.57
N LEU A 510 0.48 5.99 20.12
CA LEU A 510 1.20 5.04 19.26
C LEU A 510 1.65 5.69 17.97
N LEU A 511 0.77 6.44 17.29
CA LEU A 511 1.12 7.18 16.08
C LEU A 511 2.29 8.12 16.28
N LEU A 512 2.25 8.91 17.38
CA LEU A 512 3.34 9.81 17.71
C LEU A 512 4.64 9.05 18.02
N THR A 513 4.57 7.98 18.80
CA THR A 513 5.75 7.18 19.15
C THR A 513 6.38 6.55 17.93
N ILE A 514 5.58 5.91 17.06
CA ILE A 514 6.06 5.28 15.82
C ILE A 514 6.67 6.33 14.91
N PHE A 515 6.01 7.48 14.76
CA PHE A 515 6.49 8.57 13.94
C PHE A 515 7.84 9.11 14.42
N LEU A 516 7.97 9.39 15.73
CA LEU A 516 9.22 9.89 16.31
C LEU A 516 10.35 8.85 16.21
N THR A 517 10.02 7.57 16.40
CA THR A 517 10.98 6.47 16.27
C THR A 517 11.45 6.34 14.82
N TRP A 518 10.51 6.37 13.86
CA TRP A 518 10.82 6.34 12.44
C TRP A 518 11.70 7.54 12.04
N LEU A 519 11.36 8.74 12.50
CA LEU A 519 12.11 9.96 12.23
C LEU A 519 13.55 9.85 12.77
N ALA A 520 13.69 9.42 14.03
CA ALA A 520 14.99 9.24 14.66
C ALA A 520 15.87 8.23 13.89
N GLN A 521 15.32 7.08 13.54
CA GLN A 521 16.04 6.05 12.83
C GLN A 521 16.49 6.50 11.43
N ASN A 522 15.58 7.10 10.66
CA ASN A 522 15.85 7.38 9.24
C ASN A 522 16.62 8.69 9.01
N ILE A 523 16.52 9.66 9.92
CA ILE A 523 17.24 10.93 9.76
C ILE A 523 18.59 10.92 10.50
N TRP A 524 18.62 10.44 11.75
CA TRP A 524 19.81 10.60 12.60
C TRP A 524 20.65 9.32 12.73
N VAL A 525 20.03 8.13 12.77
CA VAL A 525 20.77 6.88 13.04
C VAL A 525 21.27 6.24 11.75
N LYS A 526 20.38 5.92 10.81
CA LYS A 526 20.70 5.18 9.57
C LYS A 526 20.95 6.08 8.38
N GLN A 527 20.44 7.30 8.41
CA GLN A 527 20.39 8.21 7.26
C GLN A 527 19.85 7.48 6.02
N ALA A 528 18.54 7.41 5.90
CA ALA A 528 17.86 6.70 4.80
C ALA A 528 18.44 7.09 3.42
N ALA A 529 18.46 6.15 2.48
CA ALA A 529 19.03 6.36 1.15
C ALA A 529 18.55 7.63 0.44
N PRO A 530 17.23 8.01 0.50
CA PRO A 530 16.77 9.28 -0.06
C PRO A 530 17.41 10.51 0.59
N ILE A 531 17.66 10.49 1.91
CA ILE A 531 18.30 11.60 2.63
C ILE A 531 19.78 11.73 2.21
N GLN A 532 20.49 10.60 2.12
CA GLN A 532 21.88 10.59 1.66
C GLN A 532 21.99 11.07 0.20
N ALA A 533 21.09 10.60 -0.68
CA ALA A 533 21.07 11.00 -2.08
C ALA A 533 20.78 12.49 -2.27
N LEU A 534 19.87 13.06 -1.47
CA LEU A 534 19.62 14.51 -1.44
C LEU A 534 20.86 15.28 -0.97
N GLY A 535 21.55 14.78 0.07
CA GLY A 535 22.80 15.38 0.55
C GLY A 535 23.94 15.36 -0.47
N ARG A 536 23.95 14.37 -1.37
CA ARG A 536 24.92 14.25 -2.48
C ARG A 536 24.49 15.01 -3.74
N GLY A 537 23.25 15.55 -3.78
CA GLY A 537 22.71 16.23 -4.96
C GLY A 537 22.36 15.28 -6.11
N GLU A 538 22.04 14.01 -5.83
CA GLU A 538 21.70 13.03 -6.85
C GLU A 538 20.38 13.42 -7.54
N HIS A 539 20.38 13.49 -8.88
CA HIS A 539 19.22 13.92 -9.66
C HIS A 539 17.98 13.07 -9.43
N GLY A 540 18.16 11.74 -9.21
CA GLY A 540 17.08 10.80 -8.90
C GLY A 540 16.36 11.07 -7.57
N ALA A 541 16.92 11.90 -6.68
CA ALA A 541 16.26 12.36 -5.46
C ALA A 541 15.85 13.83 -5.53
N VAL A 542 16.75 14.71 -6.05
CA VAL A 542 16.55 16.16 -6.08
C VAL A 542 15.37 16.56 -6.97
N ILE A 543 15.27 15.97 -8.19
CA ILE A 543 14.21 16.34 -9.15
C ILE A 543 12.83 15.88 -8.67
N PRO A 544 12.63 14.63 -8.20
CA PRO A 544 11.38 14.18 -7.57
C PRO A 544 10.95 15.08 -6.41
N VAL A 545 11.86 15.41 -5.48
CA VAL A 545 11.56 16.30 -4.35
C VAL A 545 11.21 17.71 -4.84
N GLY A 546 11.94 18.26 -5.81
CA GLY A 546 11.64 19.55 -6.42
C GLY A 546 10.21 19.60 -7.01
N PHE A 547 9.82 18.56 -7.73
CA PHE A 547 8.45 18.44 -8.26
C PHE A 547 7.41 18.29 -7.15
N LEU A 548 7.70 17.52 -6.11
CA LEU A 548 6.82 17.37 -4.94
C LEU A 548 6.61 18.71 -4.22
N VAL A 549 7.67 19.49 -4.03
CA VAL A 549 7.57 20.84 -3.45
C VAL A 549 6.72 21.75 -4.34
N ALA A 550 6.93 21.74 -5.65
CA ALA A 550 6.12 22.53 -6.59
C ALA A 550 4.63 22.16 -6.53
N TYR A 551 4.33 20.84 -6.50
CA TYR A 551 2.95 20.36 -6.36
C TYR A 551 2.35 20.73 -5.00
N THR A 552 3.11 20.64 -3.92
CA THR A 552 2.67 21.07 -2.58
C THR A 552 2.34 22.57 -2.56
N LEU A 553 3.20 23.41 -3.13
CA LEU A 553 2.95 24.85 -3.25
C LEU A 553 1.70 25.14 -4.08
N PHE A 554 1.47 24.40 -5.16
CA PHE A 554 0.25 24.50 -5.95
C PHE A 554 -1.00 24.22 -5.11
N LEU A 555 -1.03 23.11 -4.35
CA LEU A 555 -2.15 22.76 -3.48
C LEU A 555 -2.38 23.82 -2.39
N LEU A 556 -1.31 24.31 -1.76
CA LEU A 556 -1.38 25.36 -0.73
C LEU A 556 -1.88 26.68 -1.31
N PHE A 557 -1.39 27.08 -2.49
CA PHE A 557 -1.84 28.29 -3.18
C PHE A 557 -3.34 28.26 -3.49
N ILE A 558 -3.83 27.15 -4.06
CA ILE A 558 -5.26 26.99 -4.33
C ILE A 558 -6.07 27.01 -3.04
N THR A 559 -5.60 26.33 -1.99
CA THR A 559 -6.25 26.34 -0.68
C THR A 559 -6.34 27.76 -0.10
N MET A 560 -5.32 28.58 -0.29
CA MET A 560 -5.31 29.97 0.14
C MET A 560 -6.24 30.85 -0.71
N ALA A 561 -6.19 30.68 -2.03
CA ALA A 561 -6.96 31.50 -2.98
C ALA A 561 -8.47 31.25 -2.88
N SER A 562 -8.90 30.03 -2.63
CA SER A 562 -10.33 29.64 -2.53
C SER A 562 -11.06 30.29 -1.33
N GLY A 563 -10.34 30.81 -0.35
CA GLY A 563 -10.92 31.52 0.81
C GLY A 563 -11.61 32.86 0.48
N ARG A 564 -11.43 33.38 -0.73
CA ARG A 564 -12.02 34.67 -1.15
C ARG A 564 -13.41 34.51 -1.80
N HIS A 565 -13.83 33.32 -2.20
CA HIS A 565 -15.04 33.13 -3.02
C HIS A 565 -16.20 32.36 -2.36
N LYS A 566 -16.01 31.74 -1.21
CA LYS A 566 -17.11 31.09 -0.49
C LYS A 566 -17.27 31.68 0.90
N VAL A 567 -18.08 32.75 0.99
CA VAL A 567 -18.68 33.15 2.26
C VAL A 567 -19.58 31.99 2.68
N TYR A 568 -19.25 31.41 3.81
CA TYR A 568 -20.00 30.33 4.42
C TYR A 568 -21.39 30.82 4.82
N HIS A 569 -22.42 30.49 4.07
CA HIS A 569 -23.80 30.48 4.56
C HIS A 569 -24.02 29.10 5.13
N GLY A 570 -23.75 28.94 6.43
CA GLY A 570 -24.14 27.74 7.17
C GLY A 570 -25.64 27.51 7.03
N PRO A 571 -26.10 26.25 7.06
CA PRO A 571 -27.52 25.98 7.19
C PRO A 571 -27.99 26.60 8.50
N GLN A 572 -29.02 27.48 8.42
CA GLN A 572 -29.76 27.99 9.54
C GLN A 572 -30.49 26.87 10.25
#